data_ef953161d4dd8065cd49efde245cb03c
#
_entry.id   ef953161d4dd8065cd49efde245cb03c
#
_cell.length_a   1.000
_cell.length_b   1.000
_cell.length_c   1.000
_cell.angle_alpha   90.00
_cell.angle_beta   90.00
_cell.angle_gamma   90.00
#
_symmetry.space_group_name_H-M   'P 1'
#
loop_
_entity.id
_entity.type
_entity.pdbx_description
1 polymer ?
#
loop_
_entity_poly.entity_id
_entity_poly.type
_entity_poly.pdbx_seq_one_letter_code
_entity_poly.pdbx_strand_id
1 'polypeptide(L)'
;MNNKRLRRLLAVVLTVVLAALCALSGCGKKEAAISVDSGKWNTNYQYVFVHGLSGWGSYDDRYDKLPYWGMRTGDLMQTLNAAGFDCAAASVDPQGSAWDRACELYAQLTGTKVDYGKAHAEKYVHQRYGEDYTGRALIAKWSAKDKINLIGHSFGGATIRLFSELMANGSEAERAATDKGDLSPLFRGGKGDWIYSLTTLAAPHNGTSAYNVPHEQVDTLNAKQKLFSKLMGVGMASGDTGYPRASDDYADYDLKIGPAASLNKRIHVFDDIYYFSVPCSCTEKQADGTYYPDEKLCEPTMFNTSALMGRYTGKTKGGYEITKDWLDNDGLVNTISATAPFTDPSRAFDPAKDDLSSVERGVWQVLPTFKGDHMSIVGGLVYKVPVAAYYADLMTRINNL
;
A
#
# COMPACT_ATOMS: atom_id res chain seq x y z
N MET A 1 0.60 -30.08 -4.86
CA MET A 1 1.06 -29.37 -3.65
C MET A 1 0.01 -28.33 -3.33
N ASN A 2 -0.52 -28.25 -2.11
CA ASN A 2 -1.66 -27.40 -1.78
C ASN A 2 -1.23 -25.91 -1.91
N ASN A 3 -2.03 -25.08 -2.59
CA ASN A 3 -1.71 -23.67 -2.91
C ASN A 3 -1.25 -22.85 -1.70
N LYS A 4 -1.82 -23.12 -0.50
CA LYS A 4 -1.36 -22.50 0.77
C LYS A 4 0.09 -22.84 1.12
N ARG A 5 0.56 -24.06 0.83
CA ARG A 5 1.97 -24.47 1.08
C ARG A 5 2.93 -23.79 0.10
N LEU A 6 2.55 -23.62 -1.16
CA LEU A 6 3.36 -22.92 -2.15
C LEU A 6 3.47 -21.42 -1.83
N ARG A 7 2.35 -20.79 -1.44
CA ARG A 7 2.31 -19.38 -0.97
C ARG A 7 3.20 -19.17 0.25
N ARG A 8 3.13 -20.06 1.26
CA ARG A 8 4.01 -20.03 2.43
C ARG A 8 5.47 -20.23 2.06
N LEU A 9 5.76 -21.11 1.10
CA LEU A 9 7.12 -21.36 0.64
C LEU A 9 7.72 -20.14 -0.08
N LEU A 10 6.95 -19.46 -0.94
CA LEU A 10 7.38 -18.24 -1.64
C LEU A 10 7.55 -17.06 -0.67
N ALA A 11 6.65 -16.91 0.29
CA ALA A 11 6.81 -15.92 1.37
C ALA A 11 8.05 -16.21 2.23
N VAL A 12 8.32 -17.48 2.53
CA VAL A 12 9.54 -17.91 3.24
C VAL A 12 10.80 -17.65 2.42
N VAL A 13 10.79 -17.93 1.12
CA VAL A 13 11.93 -17.64 0.23
C VAL A 13 12.21 -16.14 0.16
N LEU A 14 11.16 -15.31 0.04
CA LEU A 14 11.31 -13.84 0.09
C LEU A 14 11.87 -13.40 1.45
N THR A 15 11.36 -13.96 2.55
CA THR A 15 11.85 -13.67 3.90
C THR A 15 13.30 -14.07 4.08
N VAL A 16 13.72 -15.22 3.53
CA VAL A 16 15.13 -15.69 3.59
C VAL A 16 16.04 -14.79 2.76
N VAL A 17 15.61 -14.34 1.58
CA VAL A 17 16.36 -13.38 0.76
C VAL A 17 16.45 -12.02 1.45
N LEU A 18 15.36 -11.52 2.02
CA LEU A 18 15.31 -10.29 2.80
C LEU A 18 16.15 -10.40 4.08
N ALA A 19 16.06 -11.50 4.82
CA ALA A 19 16.85 -11.74 6.02
C ALA A 19 18.36 -11.89 5.70
N ALA A 20 18.71 -12.51 4.58
CA ALA A 20 20.11 -12.60 4.12
C ALA A 20 20.66 -11.22 3.72
N LEU A 21 19.87 -10.37 3.07
CA LEU A 21 20.22 -8.98 2.77
C LEU A 21 20.38 -8.15 4.06
N CYS A 22 19.51 -8.36 5.05
CA CYS A 22 19.60 -7.72 6.36
C CYS A 22 20.81 -8.18 7.19
N ALA A 23 21.16 -9.47 7.17
CA ALA A 23 22.29 -10.02 7.91
C ALA A 23 23.65 -9.50 7.39
N LEU A 24 23.74 -9.17 6.10
CA LEU A 24 24.97 -8.65 5.48
C LEU A 24 25.23 -7.17 5.82
N SER A 25 24.28 -6.44 6.38
CA SER A 25 24.37 -4.98 6.55
C SER A 25 24.40 -4.49 8.00
N GLY A 26 24.63 -5.37 8.96
CA GLY A 26 24.83 -5.01 10.39
C GLY A 26 23.56 -4.48 11.08
N CYS A 27 23.45 -4.74 12.39
CA CYS A 27 22.36 -4.22 13.24
C CYS A 27 22.47 -2.67 13.32
N GLY A 28 21.59 -1.97 12.60
CA GLY A 28 21.62 -0.50 12.54
C GLY A 28 21.25 0.13 13.90
N LYS A 29 21.87 1.25 14.25
CA LYS A 29 21.43 2.08 15.39
C LYS A 29 19.97 2.44 15.17
N LYS A 30 19.14 2.33 16.22
CA LYS A 30 17.75 2.83 16.24
C LYS A 30 17.73 4.31 15.84
N GLU A 31 16.65 4.76 15.23
CA GLU A 31 16.43 6.19 15.00
C GLU A 31 16.42 6.96 16.34
N ALA A 32 16.74 8.26 16.29
CA ALA A 32 16.62 9.12 17.45
C ALA A 32 15.17 9.17 17.94
N ALA A 33 14.99 9.28 19.26
CA ALA A 33 13.67 9.48 19.84
C ALA A 33 13.02 10.74 19.26
N ILE A 34 11.74 10.64 18.92
CA ILE A 34 10.95 11.77 18.43
C ILE A 34 10.28 12.41 19.65
N SER A 35 10.22 13.73 19.67
CA SER A 35 9.44 14.49 20.64
C SER A 35 8.38 15.30 19.93
N VAL A 36 7.12 15.10 20.28
CA VAL A 36 5.98 15.86 19.78
C VAL A 36 5.19 16.42 20.97
N ASP A 37 4.54 17.57 20.80
CA ASP A 37 3.67 18.17 21.80
C ASP A 37 2.21 17.71 21.55
N SER A 38 1.91 16.49 22.01
CA SER A 38 0.59 15.87 21.82
C SER A 38 -0.55 16.60 22.56
N GLY A 39 -0.22 17.43 23.56
CA GLY A 39 -1.21 18.23 24.28
C GLY A 39 -1.86 19.34 23.45
N LYS A 40 -1.36 19.61 22.26
CA LYS A 40 -1.88 20.61 21.31
C LYS A 40 -2.68 20.03 20.15
N TRP A 41 -2.82 18.71 20.07
CA TRP A 41 -3.57 18.08 18.98
C TRP A 41 -5.07 18.29 19.12
N ASN A 42 -5.75 18.55 18.01
CA ASN A 42 -7.21 18.63 17.95
C ASN A 42 -7.86 17.24 18.06
N THR A 43 -7.18 16.22 17.51
CA THR A 43 -7.61 14.82 17.55
C THR A 43 -6.42 13.92 17.86
N ASN A 44 -6.69 12.72 18.38
CA ASN A 44 -5.69 11.66 18.53
C ASN A 44 -6.33 10.31 18.21
N TYR A 45 -6.90 10.21 16.99
CA TYR A 45 -7.46 8.96 16.50
C TYR A 45 -6.36 7.96 16.16
N GLN A 46 -6.66 6.69 16.39
CA GLN A 46 -5.70 5.60 16.13
C GLN A 46 -5.31 5.54 14.65
N TYR A 47 -4.03 5.29 14.39
CA TYR A 47 -3.47 5.09 13.06
C TYR A 47 -3.31 3.59 12.77
N VAL A 48 -3.88 3.14 11.65
CA VAL A 48 -3.75 1.77 11.18
C VAL A 48 -2.94 1.75 9.89
N PHE A 49 -1.80 1.09 9.94
CA PHE A 49 -0.86 0.99 8.84
C PHE A 49 -1.08 -0.31 8.06
N VAL A 50 -1.22 -0.21 6.74
CA VAL A 50 -1.49 -1.33 5.84
C VAL A 50 -0.36 -1.48 4.83
N HIS A 51 0.38 -2.57 4.92
CA HIS A 51 1.54 -2.87 4.09
C HIS A 51 1.20 -3.09 2.62
N GLY A 52 2.21 -3.04 1.74
CA GLY A 52 2.10 -3.30 0.31
C GLY A 52 2.14 -4.78 -0.07
N LEU A 53 2.34 -5.03 -1.37
CA LEU A 53 2.56 -6.37 -1.93
C LEU A 53 3.70 -7.08 -1.21
N SER A 54 3.53 -8.36 -0.92
CA SER A 54 4.52 -9.20 -0.22
C SER A 54 4.92 -8.71 1.18
N GLY A 55 4.20 -7.73 1.74
CA GLY A 55 4.43 -7.21 3.07
C GLY A 55 3.86 -8.08 4.20
N TRP A 56 3.93 -7.57 5.41
CA TRP A 56 3.44 -8.22 6.64
C TRP A 56 3.14 -7.20 7.73
N GLY A 57 2.40 -7.60 8.75
CA GLY A 57 2.03 -6.77 9.88
C GLY A 57 2.22 -7.46 11.23
N SER A 58 1.62 -6.90 12.28
CA SER A 58 1.87 -7.29 13.68
C SER A 58 1.39 -8.69 14.07
N TYR A 59 0.52 -9.32 13.29
CA TYR A 59 0.09 -10.72 13.53
C TYR A 59 1.01 -11.74 12.86
N ASP A 60 2.02 -11.30 12.12
CA ASP A 60 3.01 -12.20 11.51
C ASP A 60 4.17 -12.48 12.47
N ASP A 61 4.58 -13.75 12.64
CA ASP A 61 5.66 -14.20 13.53
C ASP A 61 7.01 -13.49 13.28
N ARG A 62 7.20 -12.95 12.09
CA ARG A 62 8.43 -12.25 11.69
C ARG A 62 8.46 -10.79 12.11
N TYR A 63 7.32 -10.20 12.47
CA TYR A 63 7.20 -8.76 12.71
C TYR A 63 8.14 -8.27 13.80
N ASP A 64 8.24 -8.98 14.92
CA ASP A 64 9.09 -8.60 16.06
C ASP A 64 10.60 -8.54 15.70
N LYS A 65 11.01 -9.34 14.72
CA LYS A 65 12.42 -9.44 14.29
C LYS A 65 12.72 -8.54 13.11
N LEU A 66 11.74 -8.34 12.25
CA LEU A 66 11.85 -7.56 11.02
C LEU A 66 10.52 -6.84 10.78
N PRO A 67 10.29 -5.69 11.40
CA PRO A 67 9.09 -4.90 11.15
C PRO A 67 9.07 -4.42 9.71
N TYR A 68 7.91 -4.47 9.07
CA TYR A 68 7.74 -3.89 7.73
C TYR A 68 7.92 -2.38 7.75
N TRP A 69 7.36 -1.73 8.75
CA TRP A 69 7.43 -0.30 8.99
C TRP A 69 8.66 0.03 9.82
N GLY A 70 9.62 0.71 9.21
CA GLY A 70 10.93 0.97 9.79
C GLY A 70 11.94 -0.16 9.58
N MET A 71 11.78 -0.95 8.54
CA MET A 71 12.50 -2.21 8.25
C MET A 71 14.00 -2.15 8.57
N ARG A 72 14.70 -1.09 8.20
CA ARG A 72 16.15 -0.89 8.46
C ARG A 72 16.45 0.06 9.61
N THR A 73 15.43 0.75 10.13
CA THR A 73 15.60 1.81 11.14
C THR A 73 15.08 1.42 12.52
N GLY A 74 14.38 0.31 12.62
CA GLY A 74 13.73 -0.19 13.82
C GLY A 74 12.21 -0.06 13.75
N ASP A 75 11.49 -0.69 14.67
CA ASP A 75 10.03 -0.70 14.67
C ASP A 75 9.44 0.72 14.74
N LEU A 76 8.89 1.18 13.61
CA LEU A 76 8.29 2.51 13.49
C LEU A 76 7.05 2.63 14.37
N MET A 77 6.23 1.57 14.50
CA MET A 77 5.05 1.59 15.37
C MET A 77 5.48 1.83 16.82
N GLN A 78 6.49 1.10 17.29
CA GLN A 78 7.02 1.30 18.64
C GLN A 78 7.56 2.73 18.84
N THR A 79 8.25 3.28 17.83
CA THR A 79 8.83 4.63 17.89
C THR A 79 7.75 5.70 17.95
N LEU A 80 6.70 5.60 17.11
CA LEU A 80 5.58 6.54 17.07
C LEU A 80 4.70 6.44 18.34
N ASN A 81 4.44 5.23 18.82
CA ASN A 81 3.69 5.01 20.05
C ASN A 81 4.43 5.60 21.27
N ALA A 82 5.76 5.48 21.32
CA ALA A 82 6.57 6.11 22.36
C ALA A 82 6.53 7.65 22.29
N ALA A 83 6.24 8.23 21.13
CA ALA A 83 6.05 9.67 20.95
C ALA A 83 4.61 10.15 21.25
N GLY A 84 3.69 9.25 21.61
CA GLY A 84 2.33 9.57 22.02
C GLY A 84 1.24 9.39 20.95
N PHE A 85 1.60 8.91 19.76
CA PHE A 85 0.61 8.44 18.78
C PHE A 85 0.05 7.08 19.22
N ASP A 86 -1.07 6.67 18.64
CA ASP A 86 -1.64 5.33 18.79
C ASP A 86 -1.61 4.64 17.42
N CYS A 87 -0.66 3.73 17.20
CA CYS A 87 -0.35 3.12 15.92
C CYS A 87 -0.42 1.60 16.00
N ALA A 88 -1.03 0.98 14.99
CA ALA A 88 -1.06 -0.46 14.79
C ALA A 88 -0.78 -0.82 13.33
N ALA A 89 -0.14 -1.97 13.09
CA ALA A 89 0.17 -2.49 11.75
C ALA A 89 -0.68 -3.72 11.43
N ALA A 90 -1.56 -3.62 10.44
CA ALA A 90 -2.40 -4.72 9.99
C ALA A 90 -1.61 -5.75 9.18
N SER A 91 -2.00 -7.03 9.31
CA SER A 91 -1.41 -8.19 8.61
C SER A 91 -2.39 -8.74 7.58
N VAL A 92 -2.50 -8.11 6.42
CA VAL A 92 -3.37 -8.58 5.34
C VAL A 92 -2.64 -9.54 4.39
N ASP A 93 -3.36 -10.33 3.57
CA ASP A 93 -2.71 -11.28 2.65
C ASP A 93 -1.69 -10.55 1.75
N PRO A 94 -0.42 -10.97 1.74
CA PRO A 94 0.63 -10.32 0.97
C PRO A 94 0.41 -10.38 -0.55
N GLN A 95 -0.45 -11.27 -1.05
CA GLN A 95 -0.72 -11.52 -2.47
C GLN A 95 -2.22 -11.46 -2.82
N GLY A 96 -3.10 -11.32 -1.82
CA GLY A 96 -4.54 -11.23 -2.02
C GLY A 96 -4.96 -10.00 -2.81
N SER A 97 -6.14 -10.03 -3.40
CA SER A 97 -6.73 -8.87 -4.09
C SER A 97 -6.99 -7.71 -3.10
N ALA A 98 -7.23 -6.52 -3.64
CA ALA A 98 -7.64 -5.39 -2.81
C ALA A 98 -8.93 -5.69 -2.02
N TRP A 99 -9.83 -6.52 -2.58
CA TRP A 99 -11.05 -6.97 -1.92
C TRP A 99 -10.78 -7.87 -0.72
N ASP A 100 -10.03 -8.96 -0.92
CA ASP A 100 -9.70 -9.90 0.15
C ASP A 100 -8.99 -9.18 1.31
N ARG A 101 -8.01 -8.34 0.97
CA ARG A 101 -7.26 -7.55 1.94
C ARG A 101 -8.15 -6.55 2.70
N ALA A 102 -9.16 -5.95 2.06
CA ALA A 102 -10.12 -5.07 2.73
C ALA A 102 -11.01 -5.85 3.70
N CYS A 103 -11.42 -7.08 3.36
CA CYS A 103 -12.17 -7.97 4.25
C CYS A 103 -11.34 -8.41 5.47
N GLU A 104 -10.07 -8.74 5.24
CA GLU A 104 -9.12 -9.09 6.30
C GLU A 104 -8.83 -7.91 7.22
N LEU A 105 -8.65 -6.72 6.67
CA LEU A 105 -8.48 -5.48 7.44
C LEU A 105 -9.69 -5.25 8.36
N TYR A 106 -10.92 -5.38 7.82
CA TYR A 106 -12.13 -5.26 8.62
C TYR A 106 -12.17 -6.24 9.79
N ALA A 107 -11.86 -7.52 9.53
CA ALA A 107 -11.87 -8.55 10.55
C ALA A 107 -10.83 -8.30 11.66
N GLN A 108 -9.64 -7.82 11.30
CA GLN A 108 -8.60 -7.46 12.27
C GLN A 108 -9.00 -6.25 13.12
N LEU A 109 -9.58 -5.22 12.50
CA LEU A 109 -10.04 -4.03 13.23
C LEU A 109 -11.15 -4.36 14.23
N THR A 110 -12.06 -5.25 13.87
CA THR A 110 -13.24 -5.58 14.68
C THR A 110 -13.05 -6.81 15.58
N GLY A 111 -11.95 -7.55 15.45
CA GLY A 111 -11.74 -8.82 16.18
C GLY A 111 -12.77 -9.86 15.81
N THR A 112 -13.05 -10.03 14.52
CA THR A 112 -14.03 -10.99 14.00
C THR A 112 -13.37 -11.97 13.04
N LYS A 113 -14.12 -12.98 12.59
CA LYS A 113 -13.67 -13.86 11.51
C LYS A 113 -13.75 -13.16 10.16
N VAL A 114 -12.75 -13.35 9.31
CA VAL A 114 -12.76 -12.83 7.94
C VAL A 114 -13.93 -13.43 7.16
N ASP A 115 -14.73 -12.58 6.55
CA ASP A 115 -15.78 -12.93 5.60
C ASP A 115 -15.50 -12.20 4.27
N TYR A 116 -15.05 -12.95 3.28
CA TYR A 116 -14.77 -12.41 1.94
C TYR A 116 -16.03 -12.12 1.12
N GLY A 117 -17.20 -12.50 1.65
CA GLY A 117 -18.48 -12.41 0.97
C GLY A 117 -18.86 -13.69 0.21
N LYS A 118 -20.16 -13.98 0.18
CA LYS A 118 -20.68 -15.18 -0.49
C LYS A 118 -20.60 -15.05 -2.01
N ALA A 119 -21.04 -13.92 -2.57
CA ALA A 119 -21.02 -13.67 -4.01
C ALA A 119 -19.57 -13.64 -4.54
N HIS A 120 -18.66 -13.00 -3.79
CA HIS A 120 -17.25 -12.92 -4.15
C HIS A 120 -16.60 -14.30 -4.12
N ALA A 121 -16.79 -15.07 -3.06
CA ALA A 121 -16.24 -16.42 -2.90
C ALA A 121 -16.75 -17.39 -3.98
N GLU A 122 -18.04 -17.31 -4.34
CA GLU A 122 -18.63 -18.10 -5.43
C GLU A 122 -18.04 -17.71 -6.80
N LYS A 123 -17.91 -16.40 -7.06
CA LYS A 123 -17.35 -15.88 -8.32
C LYS A 123 -15.91 -16.34 -8.55
N TYR A 124 -15.08 -16.30 -7.51
CA TYR A 124 -13.65 -16.58 -7.63
C TYR A 124 -13.24 -17.97 -7.14
N VAL A 125 -14.22 -18.79 -6.76
CA VAL A 125 -14.06 -20.22 -6.41
C VAL A 125 -13.06 -20.43 -5.28
N HIS A 126 -13.23 -19.69 -4.17
CA HIS A 126 -12.47 -19.85 -2.94
C HIS A 126 -13.38 -19.91 -1.72
N GLN A 127 -12.81 -20.13 -0.53
CA GLN A 127 -13.56 -20.20 0.72
C GLN A 127 -14.08 -18.81 1.10
N ARG A 128 -15.36 -18.71 1.51
CA ARG A 128 -15.96 -17.46 2.01
C ARG A 128 -15.29 -16.94 3.28
N TYR A 129 -14.85 -17.84 4.17
CA TYR A 129 -14.30 -17.45 5.46
C TYR A 129 -12.80 -17.69 5.53
N GLY A 130 -12.09 -16.71 6.09
CA GLY A 130 -10.65 -16.74 6.33
C GLY A 130 -10.27 -16.94 7.79
N GLU A 131 -9.22 -16.24 8.22
CA GLU A 131 -8.67 -16.25 9.58
C GLU A 131 -9.68 -15.70 10.59
N ASP A 132 -9.64 -16.24 11.82
CA ASP A 132 -10.48 -15.80 12.93
C ASP A 132 -9.69 -14.94 13.92
N TYR A 133 -10.06 -13.66 14.02
CA TYR A 133 -9.46 -12.68 14.94
C TYR A 133 -10.31 -12.45 16.20
N THR A 134 -11.28 -13.33 16.51
CA THR A 134 -12.12 -13.20 17.71
C THR A 134 -11.27 -13.08 18.97
N GLY A 135 -11.50 -12.02 19.74
CA GLY A 135 -10.72 -11.69 20.94
C GLY A 135 -9.34 -11.09 20.66
N ARG A 136 -8.99 -10.84 19.42
CA ARG A 136 -7.70 -10.26 18.99
C ARG A 136 -7.92 -9.04 18.09
N ALA A 137 -8.82 -8.13 18.45
CA ALA A 137 -9.02 -6.90 17.69
C ALA A 137 -7.73 -6.06 17.67
N LEU A 138 -7.38 -5.52 16.50
CA LEU A 138 -6.20 -4.68 16.31
C LEU A 138 -6.34 -3.32 17.02
N ILE A 139 -7.59 -2.85 17.17
CA ILE A 139 -7.93 -1.58 17.81
C ILE A 139 -8.97 -1.81 18.93
N ALA A 140 -8.89 -0.98 19.97
CA ALA A 140 -9.75 -1.16 21.14
C ALA A 140 -11.17 -0.59 20.93
N LYS A 141 -11.29 0.49 20.17
CA LYS A 141 -12.57 1.20 19.93
C LYS A 141 -12.62 1.70 18.50
N TRP A 142 -13.78 1.56 17.89
CA TRP A 142 -14.01 2.05 16.53
C TRP A 142 -15.48 2.39 16.31
N SER A 143 -15.74 3.63 15.99
CA SER A 143 -17.09 4.17 15.78
C SER A 143 -17.04 5.52 15.05
N ALA A 144 -18.19 6.13 14.78
CA ALA A 144 -18.26 7.50 14.27
C ALA A 144 -17.64 8.56 15.21
N LYS A 145 -17.51 8.23 16.52
CA LYS A 145 -16.86 9.10 17.52
C LYS A 145 -15.39 8.76 17.73
N ASP A 146 -15.07 7.47 17.70
CA ASP A 146 -13.70 6.95 17.83
C ASP A 146 -13.23 6.54 16.42
N LYS A 147 -12.91 7.53 15.59
CA LYS A 147 -12.51 7.33 14.19
C LYS A 147 -11.11 6.73 14.10
N ILE A 148 -10.70 6.32 12.91
CA ILE A 148 -9.34 5.88 12.63
C ILE A 148 -8.71 6.67 11.48
N ASN A 149 -7.40 6.73 11.49
CA ASN A 149 -6.58 7.16 10.36
C ASN A 149 -6.00 5.93 9.67
N LEU A 150 -6.10 5.85 8.35
CA LEU A 150 -5.54 4.76 7.56
C LEU A 150 -4.29 5.24 6.82
N ILE A 151 -3.20 4.48 6.92
CA ILE A 151 -1.97 4.73 6.16
C ILE A 151 -1.65 3.48 5.34
N GLY A 152 -1.67 3.59 4.01
CA GLY A 152 -1.41 2.47 3.10
C GLY A 152 -0.17 2.69 2.25
N HIS A 153 0.81 1.80 2.35
CA HIS A 153 1.98 1.80 1.49
C HIS A 153 1.74 0.95 0.25
N SER A 154 2.15 1.46 -0.93
CA SER A 154 2.10 0.67 -2.17
C SER A 154 0.69 0.12 -2.43
N PHE A 155 0.54 -1.17 -2.65
CA PHE A 155 -0.75 -1.84 -2.81
C PHE A 155 -1.66 -1.71 -1.58
N GLY A 156 -1.11 -1.42 -0.39
CA GLY A 156 -1.89 -1.03 0.78
C GLY A 156 -2.77 0.20 0.54
N GLY A 157 -2.36 1.10 -0.35
CA GLY A 157 -3.18 2.25 -0.77
C GLY A 157 -4.45 1.83 -1.51
N ALA A 158 -4.38 0.87 -2.44
CA ALA A 158 -5.57 0.32 -3.08
C ALA A 158 -6.48 -0.41 -2.08
N THR A 159 -5.88 -1.15 -1.14
CA THR A 159 -6.60 -1.85 -0.06
C THR A 159 -7.43 -0.89 0.79
N ILE A 160 -6.82 0.18 1.33
CA ILE A 160 -7.53 1.12 2.23
C ILE A 160 -8.56 1.97 1.48
N ARG A 161 -8.35 2.25 0.21
CA ARG A 161 -9.34 2.94 -0.64
C ARG A 161 -10.58 2.08 -0.88
N LEU A 162 -10.39 0.80 -1.28
CA LEU A 162 -11.53 -0.12 -1.42
C LEU A 162 -12.21 -0.38 -0.08
N PHE A 163 -11.43 -0.46 0.99
CA PHE A 163 -11.96 -0.58 2.34
C PHE A 163 -12.86 0.61 2.71
N SER A 164 -12.46 1.86 2.42
CA SER A 164 -13.29 3.04 2.68
C SER A 164 -14.60 3.02 1.87
N GLU A 165 -14.56 2.55 0.62
CA GLU A 165 -15.75 2.34 -0.21
C GLU A 165 -16.71 1.33 0.42
N LEU A 166 -16.19 0.16 0.84
CA LEU A 166 -17.00 -0.87 1.48
C LEU A 166 -17.58 -0.41 2.83
N MET A 167 -16.83 0.38 3.59
CA MET A 167 -17.32 0.98 4.84
C MET A 167 -18.46 1.96 4.60
N ALA A 168 -18.37 2.78 3.57
CA ALA A 168 -19.40 3.78 3.25
C ALA A 168 -20.62 3.15 2.54
N ASN A 169 -20.39 2.42 1.46
CA ASN A 169 -21.45 1.95 0.55
C ASN A 169 -21.75 0.45 0.65
N GLY A 170 -20.84 -0.33 1.27
CA GLY A 170 -20.96 -1.78 1.34
C GLY A 170 -20.85 -2.45 -0.04
N SER A 171 -21.52 -3.57 -0.21
CA SER A 171 -21.58 -4.31 -1.47
C SER A 171 -22.99 -4.74 -1.82
N GLU A 172 -23.51 -4.27 -2.95
CA GLU A 172 -24.83 -4.65 -3.44
C GLU A 172 -24.89 -6.15 -3.78
N ALA A 173 -23.84 -6.68 -4.41
CA ALA A 173 -23.76 -8.10 -4.76
C ALA A 173 -23.82 -9.00 -3.52
N GLU A 174 -23.12 -8.64 -2.46
CA GLU A 174 -23.13 -9.40 -1.20
C GLU A 174 -24.48 -9.27 -0.49
N ARG A 175 -25.08 -8.10 -0.49
CA ARG A 175 -26.44 -7.90 0.06
C ARG A 175 -27.49 -8.72 -0.67
N ALA A 176 -27.34 -8.90 -1.99
CA ALA A 176 -28.25 -9.69 -2.79
C ALA A 176 -28.06 -11.21 -2.63
N ALA A 177 -26.82 -11.65 -2.38
CA ALA A 177 -26.47 -13.08 -2.30
C ALA A 177 -26.58 -13.68 -0.91
N THR A 178 -26.64 -12.84 0.15
CA THR A 178 -26.48 -13.30 1.54
C THR A 178 -27.67 -12.86 2.39
N ASP A 179 -28.22 -13.79 3.17
CA ASP A 179 -29.31 -13.46 4.11
C ASP A 179 -28.85 -12.39 5.12
N LYS A 180 -29.79 -11.49 5.47
CA LYS A 180 -29.52 -10.33 6.32
C LYS A 180 -28.86 -10.68 7.66
N GLY A 181 -29.15 -11.85 8.24
CA GLY A 181 -28.57 -12.31 9.50
C GLY A 181 -27.12 -12.81 9.36
N ASP A 182 -26.72 -13.23 8.16
CA ASP A 182 -25.41 -13.81 7.84
C ASP A 182 -24.49 -12.84 7.05
N LEU A 183 -25.02 -11.67 6.73
CA LEU A 183 -24.27 -10.65 5.98
C LEU A 183 -23.27 -9.92 6.88
N SER A 184 -21.99 -9.93 6.48
CA SER A 184 -20.94 -9.15 7.16
C SER A 184 -21.35 -7.67 7.30
N PRO A 185 -21.14 -7.05 8.47
CA PRO A 185 -21.39 -5.63 8.66
C PRO A 185 -20.58 -4.71 7.72
N LEU A 186 -19.43 -5.16 7.18
CA LEU A 186 -18.67 -4.47 6.15
C LEU A 186 -19.51 -4.23 4.90
N PHE A 187 -20.20 -5.28 4.42
CA PHE A 187 -20.99 -5.22 3.19
C PHE A 187 -22.34 -4.50 3.32
N ARG A 188 -22.72 -4.15 4.55
CA ARG A 188 -23.92 -3.30 4.79
C ARG A 188 -23.66 -1.84 4.45
N GLY A 189 -22.42 -1.37 4.61
CA GLY A 189 -22.05 0.04 4.47
C GLY A 189 -22.55 0.91 5.62
N GLY A 190 -22.67 2.22 5.37
CA GLY A 190 -23.21 3.22 6.31
C GLY A 190 -22.25 3.61 7.43
N LYS A 191 -20.92 3.42 7.23
CA LYS A 191 -19.87 3.69 8.22
C LYS A 191 -18.69 4.47 7.60
N GLY A 192 -18.92 5.26 6.55
CA GLY A 192 -17.88 6.08 5.94
C GLY A 192 -17.29 7.09 6.93
N ASP A 193 -18.10 7.64 7.79
CA ASP A 193 -17.73 8.60 8.83
C ASP A 193 -16.91 8.01 10.00
N TRP A 194 -16.63 6.69 10.01
CA TRP A 194 -15.74 6.05 10.99
C TRP A 194 -14.25 6.17 10.61
N ILE A 195 -13.97 6.69 9.42
CA ILE A 195 -12.61 6.99 8.95
C ILE A 195 -12.40 8.50 8.99
N TYR A 196 -11.33 8.96 9.62
CA TYR A 196 -10.98 10.39 9.70
C TYR A 196 -10.11 10.82 8.53
N SER A 197 -9.04 10.07 8.29
CA SER A 197 -8.15 10.32 7.16
C SER A 197 -7.68 9.04 6.48
N LEU A 198 -7.31 9.19 5.21
CA LEU A 198 -6.74 8.14 4.38
C LEU A 198 -5.48 8.71 3.73
N THR A 199 -4.32 8.14 4.07
CA THR A 199 -3.01 8.53 3.53
C THR A 199 -2.41 7.40 2.74
N THR A 200 -1.99 7.67 1.52
CA THR A 200 -1.30 6.70 0.67
C THR A 200 0.15 7.09 0.46
N LEU A 201 1.04 6.11 0.52
CA LEU A 201 2.48 6.27 0.39
C LEU A 201 2.96 5.44 -0.79
N ALA A 202 3.54 6.05 -1.82
CA ALA A 202 4.00 5.36 -3.03
C ALA A 202 2.95 4.41 -3.64
N ALA A 203 1.66 4.77 -3.56
CA ALA A 203 0.57 3.87 -3.94
C ALA A 203 0.27 3.96 -5.45
N PRO A 204 0.16 2.83 -6.16
CA PRO A 204 -0.17 2.81 -7.58
C PRO A 204 -1.68 3.01 -7.81
N HIS A 205 -2.19 4.22 -7.55
CA HIS A 205 -3.61 4.56 -7.72
C HIS A 205 -4.16 4.23 -9.10
N ASN A 206 -3.31 4.40 -10.12
CA ASN A 206 -3.68 4.17 -11.51
C ASN A 206 -2.95 2.96 -12.10
N GLY A 207 -2.46 2.05 -11.24
CA GLY A 207 -1.62 0.94 -11.61
C GLY A 207 -0.16 1.34 -11.84
N THR A 208 0.64 0.42 -12.34
CA THR A 208 2.06 0.66 -12.61
C THR A 208 2.48 0.14 -13.97
N SER A 209 3.35 0.89 -14.65
CA SER A 209 3.96 0.49 -15.92
C SER A 209 4.97 -0.66 -15.75
N ALA A 210 5.37 -1.01 -14.53
CA ALA A 210 6.25 -2.13 -14.25
C ALA A 210 5.75 -3.44 -14.88
N TYR A 211 4.43 -3.67 -14.88
CA TYR A 211 3.81 -4.83 -15.52
C TYR A 211 3.82 -4.77 -17.06
N ASN A 212 4.12 -3.61 -17.65
CA ASN A 212 4.08 -3.39 -19.10
C ASN A 212 5.48 -3.38 -19.74
N VAL A 213 6.54 -3.30 -18.93
CA VAL A 213 7.93 -3.42 -19.43
C VAL A 213 8.08 -4.75 -20.17
N PRO A 214 8.58 -4.76 -21.42
CA PRO A 214 8.74 -5.97 -22.21
C PRO A 214 9.63 -7.01 -21.53
N HIS A 215 9.25 -8.28 -21.62
CA HIS A 215 9.97 -9.40 -20.97
C HIS A 215 11.42 -9.51 -21.46
N GLU A 216 11.66 -9.24 -22.74
CA GLU A 216 13.01 -9.25 -23.35
C GLU A 216 13.96 -8.26 -22.69
N GLN A 217 13.45 -7.15 -22.16
CA GLN A 217 14.26 -6.19 -21.41
C GLN A 217 14.60 -6.73 -20.01
N VAL A 218 13.68 -7.47 -19.37
CA VAL A 218 13.94 -8.13 -18.09
C VAL A 218 14.94 -9.25 -18.24
N ASP A 219 14.99 -9.93 -19.38
CA ASP A 219 15.94 -11.00 -19.68
C ASP A 219 17.40 -10.53 -19.75
N THR A 220 17.64 -9.25 -19.90
CA THR A 220 18.99 -8.67 -19.82
C THR A 220 19.52 -8.58 -18.38
N LEU A 221 18.68 -8.78 -17.38
CA LEU A 221 19.03 -8.70 -15.96
C LEU A 221 19.77 -9.97 -15.50
N ASN A 222 20.60 -9.84 -14.47
CA ASN A 222 21.24 -11.01 -13.85
C ASN A 222 20.21 -11.84 -13.03
N ALA A 223 20.60 -13.04 -12.58
CA ALA A 223 19.71 -13.99 -11.93
C ALA A 223 19.03 -13.42 -10.64
N LYS A 224 19.77 -12.62 -9.84
CA LYS A 224 19.24 -12.00 -8.63
C LYS A 224 18.21 -10.91 -8.97
N GLN A 225 18.53 -10.08 -9.95
CA GLN A 225 17.65 -9.03 -10.45
C GLN A 225 16.39 -9.61 -11.09
N LYS A 226 16.51 -10.66 -11.89
CA LYS A 226 15.37 -11.41 -12.45
C LYS A 226 14.46 -11.96 -11.34
N LEU A 227 15.06 -12.57 -10.32
CA LEU A 227 14.30 -13.11 -9.19
C LEU A 227 13.53 -12.00 -8.47
N PHE A 228 14.18 -10.88 -8.18
CA PHE A 228 13.53 -9.73 -7.55
C PHE A 228 12.42 -9.13 -8.43
N SER A 229 12.71 -8.89 -9.72
CA SER A 229 11.72 -8.39 -10.69
C SER A 229 10.52 -9.34 -10.78
N LYS A 230 10.75 -10.65 -10.78
CA LYS A 230 9.68 -11.66 -10.79
C LYS A 230 8.82 -11.61 -9.52
N LEU A 231 9.44 -11.46 -8.36
CA LEU A 231 8.72 -11.36 -7.08
C LEU A 231 7.85 -10.11 -7.00
N MET A 232 8.31 -9.02 -7.61
CA MET A 232 7.62 -7.72 -7.63
C MET A 232 6.73 -7.52 -8.86
N GLY A 233 6.58 -8.53 -9.71
CA GLY A 233 5.71 -8.49 -10.90
C GLY A 233 6.23 -7.67 -12.06
N VAL A 234 7.47 -7.16 -12.02
CA VAL A 234 8.05 -6.35 -13.10
C VAL A 234 8.27 -7.16 -14.37
N GLY A 235 7.83 -6.65 -15.49
CA GLY A 235 7.97 -7.32 -16.80
C GLY A 235 7.06 -8.52 -17.01
N MET A 236 6.06 -8.72 -16.16
CA MET A 236 5.15 -9.88 -16.19
C MET A 236 3.90 -9.63 -17.06
N ALA A 237 3.96 -8.71 -18.01
CA ALA A 237 2.86 -8.41 -18.95
C ALA A 237 2.36 -9.65 -19.73
N SER A 238 3.21 -10.66 -19.88
CA SER A 238 2.88 -11.92 -20.57
C SER A 238 2.01 -12.90 -19.77
N GLY A 239 1.73 -12.59 -18.51
CA GLY A 239 0.83 -13.44 -17.73
C GLY A 239 1.49 -14.59 -16.99
N ASP A 240 2.80 -14.73 -16.99
CA ASP A 240 3.50 -15.87 -16.36
C ASP A 240 4.13 -15.50 -15.02
N THR A 241 3.29 -15.28 -14.00
CA THR A 241 3.76 -15.03 -12.62
C THR A 241 3.97 -16.31 -11.82
N GLY A 242 3.74 -17.50 -12.41
CA GLY A 242 3.86 -18.79 -11.73
C GLY A 242 2.75 -19.07 -10.69
N TYR A 243 1.76 -18.19 -10.55
CA TYR A 243 0.54 -18.46 -9.80
C TYR A 243 -0.49 -19.14 -10.70
N PRO A 244 -1.27 -20.12 -10.22
CA PRO A 244 -2.36 -20.71 -10.99
C PRO A 244 -3.42 -19.62 -11.24
N ARG A 245 -3.51 -19.16 -12.48
CA ARG A 245 -4.34 -18.02 -12.87
C ARG A 245 -5.56 -18.46 -13.63
N ALA A 246 -6.57 -18.73 -12.89
CA ALA A 246 -7.92 -18.71 -13.44
C ALA A 246 -8.70 -17.47 -12.97
N SER A 247 -8.09 -16.56 -12.16
CA SER A 247 -8.84 -15.57 -11.40
C SER A 247 -8.18 -14.20 -11.42
N ASP A 248 -8.99 -13.16 -11.55
CA ASP A 248 -8.61 -11.75 -11.42
C ASP A 248 -8.51 -11.30 -9.96
N ASP A 249 -8.56 -12.25 -9.01
CA ASP A 249 -8.64 -12.00 -7.58
C ASP A 249 -7.27 -12.11 -6.90
N TYR A 250 -6.31 -11.33 -7.39
CA TYR A 250 -4.95 -11.25 -6.88
C TYR A 250 -4.37 -9.85 -7.04
N ALA A 251 -3.43 -9.50 -6.17
CA ALA A 251 -2.74 -8.20 -6.16
C ALA A 251 -2.11 -7.85 -7.52
N ASP A 252 -1.49 -8.82 -8.22
CA ASP A 252 -0.87 -8.58 -9.51
C ASP A 252 -1.86 -8.26 -10.64
N TYR A 253 -3.13 -8.59 -10.48
CA TYR A 253 -4.18 -8.12 -11.37
C TYR A 253 -4.54 -6.67 -11.07
N ASP A 254 -4.83 -6.34 -9.82
CA ASP A 254 -5.25 -4.99 -9.39
C ASP A 254 -4.17 -3.93 -9.62
N LEU A 255 -2.90 -4.33 -9.62
CA LEU A 255 -1.76 -3.45 -9.87
C LEU A 255 -1.56 -3.05 -11.33
N LYS A 256 -2.23 -3.72 -12.29
CA LYS A 256 -2.16 -3.35 -13.71
C LYS A 256 -2.98 -2.10 -14.00
N ILE A 257 -2.54 -1.29 -14.96
CA ILE A 257 -3.16 0.01 -15.28
C ILE A 257 -4.65 -0.13 -15.62
N GLY A 258 -5.05 -1.10 -16.44
CA GLY A 258 -6.45 -1.30 -16.82
C GLY A 258 -7.36 -1.70 -15.65
N PRO A 259 -7.01 -2.73 -14.88
CA PRO A 259 -7.72 -3.10 -13.66
C PRO A 259 -7.79 -1.98 -12.63
N ALA A 260 -6.69 -1.28 -12.36
CA ALA A 260 -6.67 -0.13 -11.45
C ALA A 260 -7.63 0.98 -11.92
N ALA A 261 -7.65 1.29 -13.22
CA ALA A 261 -8.63 2.23 -13.79
C ALA A 261 -10.08 1.74 -13.63
N SER A 262 -10.32 0.43 -13.70
CA SER A 262 -11.64 -0.16 -13.46
C SER A 262 -12.03 -0.12 -11.98
N LEU A 263 -11.07 -0.29 -11.09
CA LEU A 263 -11.26 -0.15 -9.64
C LEU A 263 -11.58 1.30 -9.28
N ASN A 264 -10.86 2.28 -9.84
CA ASN A 264 -11.09 3.71 -9.63
C ASN A 264 -12.51 4.18 -9.98
N LYS A 265 -13.16 3.55 -10.96
CA LYS A 265 -14.56 3.86 -11.31
C LYS A 265 -15.59 3.42 -10.27
N ARG A 266 -15.18 2.57 -9.33
CA ARG A 266 -16.04 1.97 -8.29
C ARG A 266 -15.73 2.48 -6.89
N ILE A 267 -14.64 3.18 -6.71
CA ILE A 267 -14.23 3.77 -5.44
C ILE A 267 -14.44 5.27 -5.52
N HIS A 268 -15.15 5.82 -4.55
CA HIS A 268 -15.44 7.24 -4.45
C HIS A 268 -14.61 7.92 -3.35
N VAL A 269 -14.45 9.23 -3.45
CA VAL A 269 -14.03 10.07 -2.32
C VAL A 269 -15.26 10.49 -1.53
N PHE A 270 -15.11 10.65 -0.22
CA PHE A 270 -16.21 10.97 0.71
C PHE A 270 -15.90 12.28 1.44
N ASP A 271 -16.91 13.14 1.56
CA ASP A 271 -16.82 14.46 2.20
C ASP A 271 -16.55 14.39 3.71
N ASP A 272 -16.60 13.20 4.30
CA ASP A 272 -16.28 12.98 5.70
C ASP A 272 -14.80 12.64 5.95
N ILE A 273 -14.01 12.37 4.89
CA ILE A 273 -12.65 11.84 4.97
C ILE A 273 -11.64 12.85 4.40
N TYR A 274 -10.52 13.05 5.10
CA TYR A 274 -9.35 13.74 4.57
C TYR A 274 -8.46 12.78 3.78
N TYR A 275 -8.05 13.16 2.58
CA TYR A 275 -7.23 12.32 1.68
C TYR A 275 -5.86 12.93 1.47
N PHE A 276 -4.81 12.12 1.69
CA PHE A 276 -3.42 12.51 1.45
C PHE A 276 -2.72 11.47 0.60
N SER A 277 -1.83 11.92 -0.26
CA SER A 277 -0.93 11.04 -1.01
C SER A 277 0.50 11.56 -0.98
N VAL A 278 1.44 10.63 -0.86
CA VAL A 278 2.88 10.89 -0.90
C VAL A 278 3.46 10.10 -2.06
N PRO A 279 3.64 10.72 -3.23
CA PRO A 279 4.39 10.09 -4.32
C PRO A 279 5.86 9.93 -3.92
N CYS A 280 6.51 8.86 -4.42
CA CYS A 280 7.96 8.67 -4.28
C CYS A 280 8.64 8.75 -5.65
N SER A 281 9.91 9.16 -5.67
CA SER A 281 10.75 9.15 -6.86
C SER A 281 12.22 8.96 -6.48
N CYS A 282 12.85 8.02 -7.17
CA CYS A 282 14.31 7.81 -7.10
C CYS A 282 14.99 8.11 -8.45
N THR A 283 14.31 8.77 -9.40
CA THR A 283 14.82 9.00 -10.74
C THR A 283 15.10 10.48 -11.00
N GLU A 284 15.99 10.74 -11.97
CA GLU A 284 16.29 12.04 -12.50
C GLU A 284 16.03 12.10 -14.01
N LYS A 285 15.44 13.21 -14.48
CA LYS A 285 15.17 13.45 -15.90
C LYS A 285 16.48 13.66 -16.66
N GLN A 286 16.64 12.92 -17.74
CA GLN A 286 17.79 13.02 -18.64
C GLN A 286 17.54 14.00 -19.79
N ALA A 287 18.60 14.40 -20.50
CA ALA A 287 18.54 15.35 -21.61
C ALA A 287 17.65 14.85 -22.77
N ASP A 288 17.53 13.55 -22.97
CA ASP A 288 16.66 12.95 -24.00
C ASP A 288 15.19 12.81 -23.56
N GLY A 289 14.90 13.23 -22.33
CA GLY A 289 13.57 13.19 -21.74
C GLY A 289 13.20 11.86 -21.09
N THR A 290 14.11 10.88 -21.06
CA THR A 290 13.98 9.66 -20.23
C THR A 290 14.27 9.98 -18.76
N TYR A 291 14.01 9.01 -17.88
CA TYR A 291 14.35 9.10 -16.46
C TYR A 291 15.29 7.98 -16.07
N TYR A 292 16.28 8.28 -15.25
CA TYR A 292 17.29 7.31 -14.81
C TYR A 292 17.43 7.35 -13.28
N PRO A 293 17.54 6.19 -12.61
CA PRO A 293 17.64 6.15 -11.15
C PRO A 293 18.95 6.80 -10.65
N ASP A 294 18.83 7.58 -9.58
CA ASP A 294 19.97 8.09 -8.81
C ASP A 294 20.45 6.98 -7.85
N GLU A 295 21.73 6.61 -7.93
CA GLU A 295 22.35 5.57 -7.08
C GLU A 295 22.29 5.88 -5.59
N LYS A 296 22.12 7.13 -5.19
CA LYS A 296 21.99 7.55 -3.79
C LYS A 296 20.56 7.40 -3.26
N LEU A 297 19.57 7.42 -4.15
CA LEU A 297 18.16 7.35 -3.82
C LEU A 297 17.55 5.99 -4.12
N CYS A 298 18.11 5.26 -5.06
CA CYS A 298 17.59 4.00 -5.55
C CYS A 298 18.46 2.83 -5.10
N GLU A 299 17.90 1.93 -4.32
CA GLU A 299 18.59 0.72 -3.87
C GLU A 299 18.97 -0.20 -5.04
N PRO A 300 20.10 -0.95 -4.92
CA PRO A 300 20.55 -1.85 -5.99
C PRO A 300 19.51 -2.88 -6.45
N THR A 301 18.58 -3.25 -5.57
CA THR A 301 17.49 -4.19 -5.88
C THR A 301 16.47 -3.61 -6.85
N MET A 302 16.24 -2.30 -6.83
CA MET A 302 15.24 -1.59 -7.63
C MET A 302 15.84 -0.84 -8.81
N PHE A 303 17.15 -0.62 -8.81
CA PHE A 303 17.82 0.22 -9.78
C PHE A 303 17.51 -0.14 -11.25
N ASN A 304 17.60 -1.42 -11.60
CA ASN A 304 17.36 -1.84 -12.99
C ASN A 304 15.88 -1.77 -13.38
N THR A 305 14.95 -2.07 -12.48
CA THR A 305 13.53 -1.95 -12.75
C THR A 305 13.14 -0.48 -12.92
N SER A 306 13.70 0.40 -12.08
CA SER A 306 13.55 1.84 -12.20
C SER A 306 14.06 2.36 -13.55
N ALA A 307 15.25 1.95 -13.97
CA ALA A 307 15.82 2.33 -15.27
C ALA A 307 15.00 1.81 -16.46
N LEU A 308 14.40 0.63 -16.35
CA LEU A 308 13.50 0.10 -17.38
C LEU A 308 12.20 0.91 -17.47
N MET A 309 11.58 1.19 -16.34
CA MET A 309 10.36 2.01 -16.26
C MET A 309 10.61 3.44 -16.75
N GLY A 310 11.77 4.02 -16.41
CA GLY A 310 12.15 5.39 -16.75
C GLY A 310 12.34 5.67 -18.24
N ARG A 311 12.28 4.67 -19.10
CA ARG A 311 12.39 4.79 -20.57
C ARG A 311 11.26 4.12 -21.34
N TYR A 312 10.34 3.44 -20.65
CA TYR A 312 9.27 2.69 -21.31
C TYR A 312 8.04 3.56 -21.55
N THR A 313 7.69 3.73 -22.82
CA THR A 313 6.42 4.28 -23.27
C THR A 313 5.71 3.27 -24.16
N GLY A 314 4.37 3.30 -24.22
CA GLY A 314 3.63 2.37 -25.04
C GLY A 314 2.15 2.35 -24.71
N LYS A 315 1.50 1.25 -25.04
CA LYS A 315 0.08 1.01 -24.73
C LYS A 315 -0.10 -0.31 -24.02
N THR A 316 -0.98 -0.35 -23.04
CA THR A 316 -1.42 -1.59 -22.41
C THR A 316 -2.31 -2.38 -23.38
N LYS A 317 -2.54 -3.69 -23.11
CA LYS A 317 -3.50 -4.50 -23.87
C LYS A 317 -4.92 -3.91 -23.86
N GLY A 318 -5.30 -3.16 -22.84
CA GLY A 318 -6.58 -2.45 -22.72
C GLY A 318 -6.62 -1.08 -23.38
N GLY A 319 -5.57 -0.67 -24.12
CA GLY A 319 -5.52 0.58 -24.88
C GLY A 319 -5.11 1.82 -24.06
N TYR A 320 -4.81 1.68 -22.77
CA TYR A 320 -4.30 2.78 -21.95
C TYR A 320 -2.89 3.20 -22.40
N GLU A 321 -2.65 4.50 -22.57
CA GLU A 321 -1.36 5.01 -22.99
C GLU A 321 -0.41 5.21 -21.80
N ILE A 322 0.82 4.73 -21.95
CA ILE A 322 1.95 5.00 -21.06
C ILE A 322 2.80 6.04 -21.74
N THR A 323 2.55 7.30 -21.38
CA THR A 323 3.22 8.47 -21.97
C THR A 323 4.54 8.79 -21.25
N LYS A 324 5.22 9.83 -21.68
CA LYS A 324 6.43 10.34 -21.01
C LYS A 324 6.19 10.80 -19.58
N ASP A 325 4.95 11.13 -19.19
CA ASP A 325 4.60 11.52 -17.82
C ASP A 325 4.68 10.36 -16.84
N TRP A 326 4.67 9.11 -17.35
CA TRP A 326 4.81 7.92 -16.56
C TRP A 326 6.28 7.52 -16.28
N LEU A 327 7.26 8.22 -16.82
CA LEU A 327 8.66 7.78 -16.76
C LEU A 327 9.30 8.01 -15.39
N ASP A 328 8.92 9.09 -14.69
CA ASP A 328 9.37 9.30 -13.30
C ASP A 328 8.79 8.18 -12.40
N ASN A 329 9.65 7.56 -11.57
CA ASN A 329 9.26 6.40 -10.79
C ASN A 329 10.15 6.18 -9.56
N ASP A 330 9.68 5.34 -8.64
CA ASP A 330 10.36 4.91 -7.42
C ASP A 330 10.99 3.51 -7.53
N GLY A 331 11.04 2.94 -8.73
CA GLY A 331 11.52 1.59 -9.00
C GLY A 331 10.42 0.54 -9.18
N LEU A 332 9.21 0.77 -8.67
CA LEU A 332 8.05 -0.12 -8.80
C LEU A 332 6.77 0.61 -9.20
N VAL A 333 6.61 1.86 -8.83
CA VAL A 333 5.43 2.69 -9.08
C VAL A 333 5.84 3.99 -9.78
N ASN A 334 5.07 4.37 -10.78
CA ASN A 334 5.27 5.64 -11.48
C ASN A 334 4.80 6.79 -10.59
N THR A 335 5.59 7.83 -10.46
CA THR A 335 5.32 9.00 -9.61
C THR A 335 3.94 9.61 -9.91
N ILE A 336 3.58 9.75 -11.20
CA ILE A 336 2.26 10.24 -11.60
C ILE A 336 1.12 9.37 -11.11
N SER A 337 1.31 8.04 -11.09
CA SER A 337 0.29 7.11 -10.59
C SER A 337 0.09 7.22 -9.08
N ALA A 338 1.12 7.66 -8.36
CA ALA A 338 1.08 7.78 -6.89
C ALA A 338 0.56 9.15 -6.41
N THR A 339 0.24 10.09 -7.30
CA THR A 339 -0.30 11.40 -6.91
C THR A 339 -1.74 11.29 -6.41
N ALA A 340 -2.64 10.79 -7.24
CA ALA A 340 -4.05 10.55 -6.92
C ALA A 340 -4.68 9.63 -7.98
N PRO A 341 -5.85 9.03 -7.72
CA PRO A 341 -6.66 8.46 -8.80
C PRO A 341 -6.99 9.53 -9.84
N PHE A 342 -6.82 9.22 -11.13
CA PHE A 342 -7.11 10.20 -12.20
C PHE A 342 -8.60 10.59 -12.30
N THR A 343 -9.47 9.84 -11.64
CA THR A 343 -10.91 10.10 -11.58
C THR A 343 -11.31 11.05 -10.45
N ASP A 344 -10.44 11.27 -9.48
CA ASP A 344 -10.78 11.93 -8.23
C ASP A 344 -10.30 13.39 -8.20
N PRO A 345 -10.97 14.29 -7.48
CA PRO A 345 -10.47 15.64 -7.26
C PRO A 345 -9.16 15.61 -6.47
N SER A 346 -8.17 16.35 -6.95
CA SER A 346 -6.86 16.43 -6.30
C SER A 346 -6.22 17.80 -6.45
N ARG A 347 -5.37 18.16 -5.50
CA ARG A 347 -4.55 19.39 -5.55
C ARG A 347 -3.19 19.13 -4.91
N ALA A 348 -2.18 19.88 -5.36
CA ALA A 348 -0.92 19.92 -4.66
C ALA A 348 -1.09 20.61 -3.30
N PHE A 349 -0.46 20.06 -2.26
CA PHE A 349 -0.41 20.62 -0.91
C PHE A 349 1.02 20.53 -0.38
N ASP A 350 1.66 21.68 -0.22
CA ASP A 350 3.01 21.77 0.35
C ASP A 350 2.94 22.24 1.81
N PRO A 351 3.14 21.34 2.80
CA PRO A 351 3.07 21.69 4.22
C PRO A 351 4.02 22.81 4.68
N ALA A 352 5.01 23.14 3.86
CA ALA A 352 5.93 24.26 4.13
C ALA A 352 5.39 25.61 3.67
N LYS A 353 4.34 25.62 2.83
CA LYS A 353 3.81 26.83 2.18
C LYS A 353 2.31 27.02 2.41
N ASP A 354 1.57 25.91 2.49
CA ASP A 354 0.12 25.93 2.57
C ASP A 354 -0.36 25.81 4.03
N ASP A 355 -1.42 26.54 4.36
CA ASP A 355 -2.06 26.48 5.66
C ASP A 355 -2.96 25.23 5.77
N LEU A 356 -2.97 24.58 6.95
CA LEU A 356 -3.81 23.42 7.22
C LEU A 356 -5.31 23.73 7.06
N SER A 357 -5.76 24.97 7.29
CA SER A 357 -7.14 25.39 7.08
C SER A 357 -7.60 25.30 5.61
N SER A 358 -6.64 25.17 4.67
CA SER A 358 -6.94 24.97 3.25
C SER A 358 -7.16 23.49 2.88
N VAL A 359 -6.94 22.55 3.81
CA VAL A 359 -7.15 21.13 3.56
C VAL A 359 -8.64 20.82 3.53
N GLU A 360 -9.10 20.30 2.39
CA GLU A 360 -10.50 19.96 2.17
C GLU A 360 -10.72 18.44 2.26
N ARG A 361 -11.86 18.04 2.83
CA ARG A 361 -12.32 16.64 2.78
C ARG A 361 -12.81 16.31 1.37
N GLY A 362 -12.76 15.05 1.00
CA GLY A 362 -13.17 14.60 -0.34
C GLY A 362 -12.22 14.99 -1.48
N VAL A 363 -11.09 15.63 -1.16
CA VAL A 363 -10.08 16.07 -2.14
C VAL A 363 -8.72 15.53 -1.76
N TRP A 364 -8.04 14.87 -2.69
CA TRP A 364 -6.67 14.38 -2.49
C TRP A 364 -5.69 15.56 -2.35
N GLN A 365 -5.04 15.66 -1.21
CA GLN A 365 -3.93 16.56 -0.96
C GLN A 365 -2.63 15.83 -1.37
N VAL A 366 -2.09 16.18 -2.52
CA VAL A 366 -0.84 15.58 -3.04
C VAL A 366 0.35 16.30 -2.40
N LEU A 367 1.00 15.60 -1.48
CA LEU A 367 2.17 16.10 -0.76
C LEU A 367 3.42 16.14 -1.67
N PRO A 368 4.47 16.91 -1.32
CA PRO A 368 5.72 16.89 -2.05
C PRO A 368 6.29 15.49 -2.21
N THR A 369 6.81 15.20 -3.40
CA THR A 369 7.39 13.90 -3.72
C THR A 369 8.51 13.54 -2.74
N PHE A 370 8.39 12.42 -2.06
CA PHE A 370 9.44 11.86 -1.23
C PHE A 370 10.60 11.38 -2.10
N LYS A 371 11.80 11.86 -1.82
CA LYS A 371 13.01 11.47 -2.57
C LYS A 371 13.57 10.16 -2.04
N GLY A 372 13.41 9.10 -2.81
CA GLY A 372 13.81 7.75 -2.50
C GLY A 372 13.08 6.74 -3.35
N ASP A 373 13.53 5.51 -3.30
CA ASP A 373 12.85 4.40 -3.96
C ASP A 373 11.61 3.93 -3.19
N HIS A 374 10.95 2.94 -3.76
CA HIS A 374 9.68 2.41 -3.25
C HIS A 374 9.72 1.97 -1.78
N MET A 375 10.86 1.44 -1.30
CA MET A 375 11.01 1.00 0.09
C MET A 375 11.58 2.07 1.01
N SER A 376 12.10 3.15 0.47
CA SER A 376 12.71 4.23 1.26
C SER A 376 11.73 4.84 2.25
N ILE A 377 10.46 5.03 1.86
CA ILE A 377 9.43 5.63 2.71
C ILE A 377 9.00 4.73 3.88
N VAL A 378 9.31 3.44 3.85
CA VAL A 378 9.08 2.49 4.95
C VAL A 378 10.36 2.13 5.72
N GLY A 379 11.45 2.89 5.54
CA GLY A 379 12.69 2.73 6.26
C GLY A 379 13.83 2.08 5.47
N GLY A 380 13.59 1.75 4.18
CA GLY A 380 14.54 1.14 3.26
C GLY A 380 14.61 -0.38 3.38
N LEU A 381 15.05 -1.04 2.32
CA LEU A 381 15.23 -2.50 2.28
C LEU A 381 16.72 -2.88 2.43
N VAL A 382 17.60 -2.20 1.72
CA VAL A 382 19.06 -2.36 1.78
C VAL A 382 19.67 -1.13 2.45
N TYR A 383 19.29 0.07 2.02
CA TYR A 383 19.72 1.31 2.62
C TYR A 383 18.93 1.58 3.89
N LYS A 384 19.54 2.32 4.80
CA LYS A 384 18.88 2.81 6.00
C LYS A 384 18.33 4.21 5.72
N VAL A 385 17.01 4.34 5.66
CA VAL A 385 16.35 5.63 5.42
C VAL A 385 15.57 6.03 6.68
N PRO A 386 16.02 7.03 7.46
CA PRO A 386 15.29 7.51 8.62
C PRO A 386 13.95 8.11 8.21
N VAL A 387 12.86 7.60 8.75
CA VAL A 387 11.49 8.04 8.38
C VAL A 387 10.64 8.46 9.58
N ALA A 388 11.05 8.17 10.80
CA ALA A 388 10.23 8.38 11.97
C ALA A 388 9.84 9.86 12.17
N ALA A 389 10.76 10.79 11.94
CA ALA A 389 10.47 12.22 12.01
C ALA A 389 9.49 12.68 10.92
N TYR A 390 9.58 12.11 9.71
CA TYR A 390 8.66 12.37 8.62
C TYR A 390 7.22 11.95 8.98
N TYR A 391 7.06 10.73 9.53
CA TYR A 391 5.74 10.26 9.96
C TYR A 391 5.19 11.09 11.12
N ALA A 392 6.02 11.45 12.10
CA ALA A 392 5.60 12.26 13.21
C ALA A 392 5.10 13.66 12.77
N ASP A 393 5.78 14.30 11.81
CA ASP A 393 5.31 15.57 11.23
C ASP A 393 3.99 15.40 10.48
N LEU A 394 3.90 14.42 9.59
CA LEU A 394 2.69 14.12 8.82
C LEU A 394 1.49 13.85 9.75
N MET A 395 1.66 12.98 10.74
CA MET A 395 0.60 12.58 11.65
C MET A 395 0.22 13.73 12.60
N THR A 396 1.17 14.55 13.03
CA THR A 396 0.89 15.76 13.81
C THR A 396 0.03 16.75 13.02
N ARG A 397 0.28 16.90 11.73
CA ARG A 397 -0.56 17.75 10.87
C ARG A 397 -1.98 17.18 10.73
N ILE A 398 -2.12 15.87 10.53
CA ILE A 398 -3.44 15.22 10.46
C ILE A 398 -4.19 15.38 11.79
N ASN A 399 -3.51 15.25 12.93
CA ASN A 399 -4.13 15.44 14.25
C ASN A 399 -4.58 16.88 14.53
N ASN A 400 -4.08 17.85 13.76
CA ASN A 400 -4.42 19.28 13.89
C ASN A 400 -5.45 19.78 12.85
N LEU A 401 -6.04 18.88 12.04
CA LEU A 401 -7.14 19.18 11.11
C LEU A 401 -8.49 19.36 11.81
#